data_c962cf8d0d6b01392934e1f08e148fee
#
_entry.id   c962cf8d0d6b01392934e1f08e148fee
#
_cell.length_a   1.000
_cell.length_b   1.000
_cell.length_c   1.000
_cell.angle_alpha   90.00
_cell.angle_beta   90.00
_cell.angle_gamma   90.00
#
_symmetry.space_group_name_H-M   'P 1'
#
loop_
_entity.id
_entity.type
_entity.pdbx_description
1 polymer ?
#
loop_
_entity_poly.entity_id
_entity_poly.type
_entity_poly.pdbx_seq_one_letter_code
_entity_poly.pdbx_strand_id
1 'polypeptide(L)'
;MTQASSPLSPLSPLGGFPQTRLRRMRRWDWVRSMVQETQLSASNLIWPIFVIEGTERTEPIATMPGVERMSIDLAVRAAEQAAGLGVGAVAIFPVTPSQKKSPRGDEALVAGNLICTATRAIRERCKDSLGIVCDVALDPYTTHGHDGIMVDDYIVNDPTLEVLCKQAVLQAQSGATVIAPSDMMDGRIGAIRRALDQAGFEHVILMSYAAKYASAFYGPFRDAVGSAKNLGGASKKTYQMNPANSDEAIREVALDIQEGADIVMVKPGMPYLDIVRRVHDHFSIPIAVYQVSGEYAMLKFAAQGSAINEEACVMESMLAFRRAGADAILTYFAPQVATWLASHP
;
A
#
# COMPACT_ATOMS: atom_id res chain seq x y z
N MET A 1 -21.41 -26.44 -9.70
CA MET A 1 -22.59 -25.58 -9.90
C MET A 1 -22.57 -24.55 -8.77
N THR A 2 -21.88 -23.46 -8.98
CA THR A 2 -21.78 -22.33 -8.03
C THR A 2 -23.01 -21.46 -8.24
N GLN A 3 -23.83 -21.32 -7.19
CA GLN A 3 -24.93 -20.36 -7.18
C GLN A 3 -24.33 -18.95 -7.31
N ALA A 4 -24.56 -18.32 -8.44
CA ALA A 4 -24.35 -16.89 -8.59
C ALA A 4 -25.18 -16.20 -7.50
N SER A 5 -24.52 -15.37 -6.66
CA SER A 5 -25.19 -14.49 -5.72
C SER A 5 -26.19 -13.64 -6.50
N SER A 6 -27.48 -13.83 -6.24
CA SER A 6 -28.54 -13.01 -6.81
C SER A 6 -28.23 -11.54 -6.54
N PRO A 7 -28.38 -10.65 -7.53
CA PRO A 7 -28.35 -9.22 -7.26
C PRO A 7 -29.35 -8.93 -6.14
N LEU A 8 -28.95 -8.14 -5.16
CA LEU A 8 -29.80 -7.71 -4.04
C LEU A 8 -31.16 -7.31 -4.64
N SER A 9 -32.20 -8.04 -4.26
CA SER A 9 -33.58 -7.67 -4.64
C SER A 9 -33.77 -6.19 -4.30
N PRO A 10 -34.43 -5.41 -5.18
CA PRO A 10 -34.69 -4.02 -4.87
C PRO A 10 -35.38 -3.98 -3.50
N LEU A 11 -34.76 -3.23 -2.56
CA LEU A 11 -35.31 -3.08 -1.21
C LEU A 11 -36.77 -2.73 -1.33
N SER A 12 -37.66 -3.56 -0.79
CA SER A 12 -39.08 -3.24 -0.68
C SER A 12 -39.20 -1.84 -0.08
N PRO A 13 -40.07 -0.97 -0.59
CA PRO A 13 -40.17 0.40 -0.08
C PRO A 13 -40.41 0.35 1.42
N LEU A 14 -39.45 0.88 2.20
CA LEU A 14 -39.41 0.86 3.67
C LEU A 14 -40.52 1.76 4.30
N GLY A 15 -41.70 1.79 3.72
CA GLY A 15 -42.77 2.68 4.12
C GLY A 15 -42.52 4.13 3.65
N GLY A 16 -43.56 4.96 3.67
CA GLY A 16 -43.54 6.35 3.24
C GLY A 16 -43.46 7.34 4.41
N PHE A 17 -43.12 8.59 4.09
CA PHE A 17 -43.38 9.73 4.98
C PHE A 17 -44.91 9.87 5.21
N PRO A 18 -45.36 10.19 6.45
CA PRO A 18 -44.59 10.62 7.63
C PRO A 18 -44.13 9.50 8.57
N GLN A 19 -44.52 8.23 8.34
CA GLN A 19 -44.23 7.13 9.24
C GLN A 19 -42.73 6.79 9.24
N THR A 20 -42.13 6.73 8.06
CA THR A 20 -40.69 6.50 7.90
C THR A 20 -39.93 7.84 7.86
N ARG A 21 -39.00 8.01 8.79
CA ARG A 21 -38.20 9.22 8.91
C ARG A 21 -36.75 8.83 9.25
N LEU A 22 -35.89 8.76 8.25
CA LEU A 22 -34.48 8.37 8.43
C LEU A 22 -33.69 9.35 9.31
N ARG A 23 -34.14 10.62 9.43
CA ARG A 23 -33.53 11.62 10.31
C ARG A 23 -33.61 11.25 11.80
N ARG A 24 -34.49 10.34 12.21
CA ARG A 24 -34.57 9.87 13.61
C ARG A 24 -33.22 9.29 14.07
N MET A 25 -32.54 8.51 13.18
CA MET A 25 -31.24 7.86 13.46
C MET A 25 -30.05 8.85 13.41
N ARG A 26 -30.28 10.12 13.02
CA ARG A 26 -29.25 11.16 12.92
C ARG A 26 -29.30 12.19 14.03
N ARG A 27 -30.31 12.13 14.91
CA ARG A 27 -30.62 13.20 15.85
C ARG A 27 -29.62 13.32 17.00
N TRP A 28 -29.16 12.20 17.54
CA TRP A 28 -28.28 12.16 18.70
C TRP A 28 -26.99 11.39 18.39
N ASP A 29 -25.89 11.81 19.04
CA ASP A 29 -24.58 11.21 18.83
C ASP A 29 -24.56 9.73 19.16
N TRP A 30 -25.14 9.34 20.31
CA TRP A 30 -25.19 7.97 20.75
C TRP A 30 -25.89 7.04 19.74
N VAL A 31 -26.97 7.50 19.09
CA VAL A 31 -27.66 6.66 18.12
C VAL A 31 -26.85 6.59 16.82
N ARG A 32 -26.20 7.69 16.38
CA ARG A 32 -25.32 7.66 15.22
C ARG A 32 -24.18 6.67 15.41
N SER A 33 -23.53 6.69 16.61
CA SER A 33 -22.46 5.74 16.95
C SER A 33 -22.97 4.30 17.01
N MET A 34 -24.16 4.08 17.62
CA MET A 34 -24.75 2.73 17.78
C MET A 34 -25.07 2.07 16.44
N VAL A 35 -25.49 2.84 15.42
CA VAL A 35 -25.89 2.31 14.11
C VAL A 35 -24.81 2.50 13.04
N GLN A 36 -23.62 2.87 13.42
CA GLN A 36 -22.49 3.03 12.53
C GLN A 36 -22.09 1.68 11.92
N GLU A 37 -22.14 1.58 10.60
CA GLU A 37 -21.89 0.33 9.87
C GLU A 37 -20.38 0.06 9.67
N THR A 38 -19.57 1.11 9.70
CA THR A 38 -18.13 1.05 9.38
C THR A 38 -17.32 1.57 10.54
N GLN A 39 -16.33 0.79 10.96
CA GLN A 39 -15.39 1.17 12.02
C GLN A 39 -13.97 1.24 11.47
N LEU A 40 -13.16 2.10 12.08
CA LEU A 40 -11.73 2.26 11.83
C LEU A 40 -10.98 2.05 13.13
N SER A 41 -9.91 1.26 13.09
CA SER A 41 -8.98 1.12 14.20
C SER A 41 -7.54 1.35 13.74
N ALA A 42 -6.63 1.64 14.66
CA ALA A 42 -5.22 1.79 14.35
C ALA A 42 -4.61 0.52 13.73
N SER A 43 -5.13 -0.67 14.07
CA SER A 43 -4.68 -1.95 13.51
C SER A 43 -5.01 -2.12 12.02
N ASN A 44 -5.92 -1.31 11.46
CA ASN A 44 -6.17 -1.30 10.01
C ASN A 44 -5.10 -0.52 9.23
N LEU A 45 -4.19 0.20 9.90
CA LEU A 45 -3.26 1.11 9.25
C LEU A 45 -1.92 0.42 8.98
N ILE A 46 -1.36 0.70 7.80
CA ILE A 46 0.01 0.36 7.41
C ILE A 46 0.73 1.67 7.13
N TRP A 47 1.84 1.92 7.81
CA TRP A 47 2.58 3.16 7.67
C TRP A 47 3.76 3.03 6.71
N PRO A 48 3.73 3.68 5.51
CA PRO A 48 4.86 3.73 4.60
C PRO A 48 5.98 4.61 5.16
N ILE A 49 7.20 4.08 5.24
CA ILE A 49 8.40 4.79 5.68
C ILE A 49 9.50 4.73 4.62
N PHE A 50 10.23 5.84 4.47
CA PHE A 50 11.37 5.93 3.56
C PHE A 50 12.67 5.84 4.34
N VAL A 51 13.54 4.89 3.96
CA VAL A 51 14.83 4.68 4.64
C VAL A 51 16.00 5.16 3.78
N ILE A 52 16.96 5.82 4.43
CA ILE A 52 18.21 6.32 3.84
C ILE A 52 19.42 5.81 4.60
N GLU A 53 20.60 5.88 3.98
CA GLU A 53 21.87 5.62 4.65
C GLU A 53 22.22 6.74 5.63
N GLY A 54 22.97 6.41 6.68
CA GLY A 54 23.42 7.35 7.71
C GLY A 54 23.00 6.93 9.11
N THR A 55 23.24 7.82 10.07
CA THR A 55 22.88 7.68 11.48
C THR A 55 22.33 9.02 11.97
N GLU A 56 21.23 9.01 12.75
CA GLU A 56 20.55 10.20 13.28
C GLU A 56 20.25 11.24 12.16
N ARG A 57 19.87 10.76 10.98
CA ARG A 57 19.65 11.58 9.80
C ARG A 57 18.22 11.54 9.33
N THR A 58 17.63 12.73 9.10
CA THR A 58 16.36 12.90 8.39
C THR A 58 16.52 13.81 7.19
N GLU A 59 15.68 13.62 6.18
CA GLU A 59 15.57 14.51 5.02
C GLU A 59 14.09 14.75 4.74
N PRO A 60 13.60 15.99 4.84
CA PRO A 60 12.20 16.30 4.52
C PRO A 60 11.92 16.11 3.03
N ILE A 61 10.70 15.67 2.71
CA ILE A 61 10.24 15.52 1.34
C ILE A 61 9.33 16.73 1.03
N ALA A 62 9.84 17.68 0.25
CA ALA A 62 9.17 18.97 0.00
C ALA A 62 7.75 18.83 -0.59
N THR A 63 7.53 17.79 -1.41
CA THR A 63 6.24 17.49 -2.03
C THR A 63 5.28 16.71 -1.11
N MET A 64 5.74 16.33 0.10
CA MET A 64 4.96 15.60 1.10
C MET A 64 5.17 16.20 2.49
N PRO A 65 4.54 17.35 2.82
CA PRO A 65 4.75 18.05 4.08
C PRO A 65 4.52 17.15 5.29
N GLY A 66 5.53 17.07 6.19
CA GLY A 66 5.48 16.23 7.39
C GLY A 66 5.95 14.77 7.18
N VAL A 67 6.32 14.38 5.95
CA VAL A 67 6.96 13.10 5.67
C VAL A 67 8.46 13.31 5.44
N GLU A 68 9.27 12.45 6.06
CA GLU A 68 10.74 12.50 5.97
C GLU A 68 11.29 11.15 5.53
N ARG A 69 12.46 11.18 4.89
CA ARG A 69 13.34 10.03 4.77
C ARG A 69 14.13 9.92 6.06
N MET A 70 14.31 8.73 6.58
CA MET A 70 14.95 8.48 7.89
C MET A 70 16.09 7.47 7.76
N SER A 71 17.17 7.69 8.49
CA SER A 71 18.19 6.65 8.70
C SER A 71 17.58 5.46 9.47
N ILE A 72 18.20 4.28 9.36
CA ILE A 72 17.65 3.03 9.91
C ILE A 72 17.39 3.12 11.41
N ASP A 73 18.28 3.73 12.17
CA ASP A 73 18.14 3.93 13.62
C ASP A 73 16.90 4.76 14.00
N LEU A 74 16.59 5.80 13.21
CA LEU A 74 15.37 6.61 13.38
C LEU A 74 14.13 5.85 12.90
N ALA A 75 14.22 5.11 11.79
CA ALA A 75 13.14 4.28 11.29
C ALA A 75 12.73 3.18 12.31
N VAL A 76 13.70 2.60 13.03
CA VAL A 76 13.45 1.65 14.12
C VAL A 76 12.68 2.29 15.27
N ARG A 77 13.06 3.49 15.70
CA ARG A 77 12.33 4.24 16.74
C ARG A 77 10.94 4.61 16.31
N ALA A 78 10.78 5.05 15.05
CA ALA A 78 9.49 5.39 14.46
C ALA A 78 8.56 4.16 14.37
N ALA A 79 9.09 3.01 13.98
CA ALA A 79 8.36 1.75 13.94
C ALA A 79 7.90 1.31 15.35
N GLU A 80 8.76 1.44 16.36
CA GLU A 80 8.41 1.16 17.75
C GLU A 80 7.28 2.07 18.25
N GLN A 81 7.35 3.37 17.94
CA GLN A 81 6.28 4.32 18.26
C GLN A 81 4.96 3.97 17.57
N ALA A 82 5.01 3.59 16.28
CA ALA A 82 3.84 3.16 15.53
C ALA A 82 3.20 1.90 16.16
N ALA A 83 4.02 0.92 16.57
CA ALA A 83 3.54 -0.25 17.31
C ALA A 83 2.86 0.15 18.63
N GLY A 84 3.44 1.10 19.38
CA GLY A 84 2.86 1.64 20.62
C GLY A 84 1.52 2.35 20.41
N LEU A 85 1.27 2.90 19.23
CA LEU A 85 -0.01 3.49 18.84
C LEU A 85 -1.02 2.46 18.30
N GLY A 86 -0.64 1.19 18.21
CA GLY A 86 -1.50 0.11 17.70
C GLY A 86 -1.58 0.04 16.17
N VAL A 87 -0.68 0.71 15.43
CA VAL A 87 -0.57 0.59 13.97
C VAL A 87 -0.22 -0.85 13.61
N GLY A 88 -0.92 -1.45 12.62
CA GLY A 88 -0.79 -2.87 12.30
C GLY A 88 0.54 -3.24 11.67
N ALA A 89 1.08 -2.39 10.78
CA ALA A 89 2.34 -2.67 10.09
C ALA A 89 3.05 -1.39 9.63
N VAL A 90 4.33 -1.55 9.28
CA VAL A 90 5.09 -0.55 8.50
C VAL A 90 5.43 -1.13 7.13
N ALA A 91 5.41 -0.28 6.09
CA ALA A 91 5.87 -0.62 4.75
C ALA A 91 7.17 0.12 4.45
N ILE A 92 8.25 -0.61 4.15
CA ILE A 92 9.60 -0.05 4.03
C ILE A 92 9.94 0.22 2.57
N PHE A 93 10.31 1.48 2.26
CA PHE A 93 10.76 1.91 0.94
C PHE A 93 12.20 2.43 1.00
N PRO A 94 13.18 1.77 0.35
CA PRO A 94 14.57 2.22 0.36
C PRO A 94 14.79 3.37 -0.60
N VAL A 95 15.57 4.35 -0.19
CA VAL A 95 16.11 5.41 -1.06
C VAL A 95 17.54 5.03 -1.42
N THR A 96 17.67 4.19 -2.43
CA THR A 96 18.98 3.67 -2.86
C THR A 96 19.85 4.79 -3.44
N PRO A 97 21.09 4.99 -2.94
CA PRO A 97 22.02 5.95 -3.52
C PRO A 97 22.27 5.67 -5.01
N SER A 98 22.40 6.73 -5.81
CA SER A 98 22.53 6.61 -7.27
C SER A 98 23.73 5.76 -7.72
N GLN A 99 24.82 5.79 -6.96
CA GLN A 99 26.03 4.98 -7.27
C GLN A 99 25.82 3.46 -7.04
N LYS A 100 24.76 3.05 -6.35
CA LYS A 100 24.40 1.64 -6.14
C LYS A 100 23.35 1.16 -7.13
N LYS A 101 22.77 2.08 -7.93
CA LYS A 101 21.82 1.73 -8.97
C LYS A 101 22.51 1.19 -10.22
N SER A 102 21.92 0.19 -10.84
CA SER A 102 22.38 -0.41 -12.10
C SER A 102 21.22 -0.59 -13.08
N PRO A 103 21.48 -0.83 -14.38
CA PRO A 103 20.40 -1.10 -15.34
C PRO A 103 19.56 -2.33 -15.01
N ARG A 104 20.12 -3.29 -14.26
CA ARG A 104 19.44 -4.54 -13.86
C ARG A 104 18.91 -4.53 -12.42
N GLY A 105 19.18 -3.46 -11.64
CA GLY A 105 18.75 -3.37 -10.25
C GLY A 105 19.51 -4.33 -9.30
N ASP A 106 20.79 -4.59 -9.57
CA ASP A 106 21.59 -5.60 -8.86
C ASP A 106 21.64 -5.41 -7.34
N GLU A 107 21.55 -4.18 -6.86
CA GLU A 107 21.47 -3.87 -5.40
C GLU A 107 20.26 -4.52 -4.72
N ALA A 108 19.18 -4.81 -5.44
CA ALA A 108 18.01 -5.52 -4.92
C ALA A 108 18.37 -6.93 -4.37
N LEU A 109 19.45 -7.52 -4.87
CA LEU A 109 19.91 -8.87 -4.52
C LEU A 109 21.09 -8.87 -3.53
N VAL A 110 21.49 -7.73 -3.02
CA VAL A 110 22.57 -7.62 -2.03
C VAL A 110 22.00 -7.83 -0.61
N ALA A 111 22.46 -8.86 0.10
CA ALA A 111 21.96 -9.20 1.44
C ALA A 111 22.13 -8.08 2.49
N GLY A 112 23.09 -7.18 2.29
CA GLY A 112 23.34 -6.01 3.12
C GLY A 112 22.71 -4.72 2.59
N ASN A 113 21.80 -4.78 1.63
CA ASN A 113 21.15 -3.61 1.10
C ASN A 113 20.27 -2.91 2.16
N LEU A 114 19.85 -1.69 1.84
CA LEU A 114 19.20 -0.80 2.80
C LEU A 114 17.88 -1.37 3.34
N ILE A 115 17.03 -1.96 2.48
CA ILE A 115 15.75 -2.52 2.91
C ILE A 115 15.97 -3.75 3.81
N CYS A 116 16.86 -4.66 3.44
CA CYS A 116 17.14 -5.86 4.23
C CYS A 116 17.73 -5.53 5.60
N THR A 117 18.59 -4.51 5.66
CA THR A 117 19.18 -4.04 6.92
C THR A 117 18.15 -3.37 7.82
N ALA A 118 17.28 -2.52 7.25
CA ALA A 118 16.18 -1.89 7.98
C ALA A 118 15.18 -2.93 8.49
N THR A 119 14.83 -3.91 7.66
CA THR A 119 13.90 -5.00 8.03
C THR A 119 14.42 -5.79 9.22
N ARG A 120 15.70 -6.21 9.21
CA ARG A 120 16.31 -6.91 10.36
C ARG A 120 16.28 -6.07 11.64
N ALA A 121 16.65 -4.81 11.56
CA ALA A 121 16.71 -3.93 12.71
C ALA A 121 15.31 -3.68 13.32
N ILE A 122 14.31 -3.45 12.48
CA ILE A 122 12.91 -3.28 12.93
C ILE A 122 12.37 -4.61 13.49
N ARG A 123 12.64 -5.74 12.83
CA ARG A 123 12.20 -7.07 13.31
C ARG A 123 12.79 -7.40 14.68
N GLU A 124 14.06 -7.12 14.89
CA GLU A 124 14.74 -7.32 16.17
C GLU A 124 14.10 -6.47 17.28
N ARG A 125 13.77 -5.21 16.99
CA ARG A 125 13.21 -4.26 17.97
C ARG A 125 11.73 -4.52 18.25
N CYS A 126 10.91 -4.65 17.21
CA CYS A 126 9.44 -4.74 17.34
C CYS A 126 8.95 -6.17 17.49
N LYS A 127 9.73 -7.18 17.08
CA LYS A 127 9.36 -8.61 17.13
C LYS A 127 7.99 -8.84 16.45
N ASP A 128 7.03 -9.41 17.19
CA ASP A 128 5.71 -9.76 16.70
C ASP A 128 4.64 -8.67 16.97
N SER A 129 5.05 -7.53 17.54
CA SER A 129 4.10 -6.43 17.83
C SER A 129 3.77 -5.57 16.61
N LEU A 130 4.49 -5.72 15.49
CA LEU A 130 4.33 -4.91 14.29
C LEU A 130 4.62 -5.75 13.04
N GLY A 131 3.71 -5.70 12.06
CA GLY A 131 3.95 -6.26 10.74
C GLY A 131 5.01 -5.48 9.96
N ILE A 132 5.83 -6.19 9.17
CA ILE A 132 6.87 -5.58 8.32
C ILE A 132 6.58 -5.95 6.87
N VAL A 133 6.15 -4.96 6.09
CA VAL A 133 5.85 -5.09 4.66
C VAL A 133 7.08 -4.64 3.86
N CYS A 134 7.61 -5.52 3.03
CA CYS A 134 8.67 -5.20 2.09
C CYS A 134 8.14 -5.16 0.67
N ASP A 135 8.35 -4.03 0.00
CA ASP A 135 8.01 -3.86 -1.41
C ASP A 135 8.96 -4.67 -2.30
N VAL A 136 8.42 -5.40 -3.28
CA VAL A 136 9.19 -6.15 -4.28
C VAL A 136 8.96 -5.52 -5.64
N ALA A 137 9.96 -4.78 -6.09
CA ALA A 137 10.05 -4.13 -7.39
C ALA A 137 11.48 -3.62 -7.61
N LEU A 138 11.85 -3.31 -8.83
CA LEU A 138 13.23 -2.92 -9.14
C LEU A 138 13.43 -1.40 -9.28
N ASP A 139 12.38 -0.60 -9.30
CA ASP A 139 12.49 0.86 -9.49
C ASP A 139 13.36 1.60 -8.46
N PRO A 140 13.49 1.19 -7.17
CA PRO A 140 14.44 1.79 -6.25
C PRO A 140 15.90 1.51 -6.62
N TYR A 141 16.18 0.48 -7.41
CA TYR A 141 17.51 -0.05 -7.68
C TYR A 141 17.96 0.13 -9.14
N THR A 142 17.04 0.42 -10.06
CA THR A 142 17.37 0.61 -11.46
C THR A 142 17.76 2.04 -11.78
N THR A 143 18.72 2.23 -12.71
CA THR A 143 19.12 3.55 -13.20
C THR A 143 18.03 4.24 -14.02
N HIS A 144 17.13 3.48 -14.63
CA HIS A 144 16.01 3.97 -15.44
C HIS A 144 14.70 4.13 -14.64
N GLY A 145 14.65 3.74 -13.34
CA GLY A 145 13.49 3.95 -12.46
C GLY A 145 12.23 3.15 -12.81
N HIS A 146 12.32 2.11 -13.63
CA HIS A 146 11.24 1.17 -13.91
C HIS A 146 11.29 -0.05 -13.00
N ASP A 147 10.13 -0.69 -12.84
CA ASP A 147 9.91 -1.75 -11.85
C ASP A 147 10.48 -3.13 -12.25
N GLY A 148 11.00 -3.26 -13.50
CA GLY A 148 11.52 -4.50 -14.05
C GLY A 148 12.77 -4.32 -14.90
N ILE A 149 13.26 -5.40 -15.49
CA ILE A 149 14.40 -5.44 -16.40
C ILE A 149 14.00 -4.81 -17.73
N MET A 150 14.82 -3.89 -18.23
CA MET A 150 14.60 -3.20 -19.50
C MET A 150 15.47 -3.80 -20.61
N VAL A 151 14.86 -4.11 -21.74
CA VAL A 151 15.52 -4.49 -23.00
C VAL A 151 14.87 -3.67 -24.13
N ASP A 152 15.65 -2.99 -24.93
CA ASP A 152 15.18 -2.18 -26.06
C ASP A 152 14.02 -1.23 -25.70
N ASP A 153 14.19 -0.46 -24.61
CA ASP A 153 13.20 0.47 -24.05
C ASP A 153 11.86 -0.16 -23.62
N TYR A 154 11.82 -1.49 -23.49
CA TYR A 154 10.66 -2.23 -23.04
C TYR A 154 10.97 -3.04 -21.74
N ILE A 155 10.02 -3.07 -20.81
CA ILE A 155 10.17 -3.88 -19.59
C ILE A 155 9.75 -5.31 -19.90
N VAL A 156 10.72 -6.23 -19.83
CA VAL A 156 10.51 -7.65 -20.14
C VAL A 156 10.00 -8.40 -18.92
N ASN A 157 8.95 -9.21 -19.12
CA ASN A 157 8.25 -9.90 -18.05
C ASN A 157 9.10 -11.02 -17.41
N ASP A 158 9.37 -12.09 -18.13
CA ASP A 158 9.91 -13.33 -17.58
C ASP A 158 11.30 -13.18 -16.96
N PRO A 159 12.27 -12.45 -17.55
CA PRO A 159 13.54 -12.19 -16.88
C PRO A 159 13.40 -11.35 -15.62
N THR A 160 12.35 -10.51 -15.52
CA THR A 160 12.06 -9.73 -14.31
C THR A 160 11.61 -10.66 -13.17
N LEU A 161 10.74 -11.64 -13.44
CA LEU A 161 10.26 -12.60 -12.43
C LEU A 161 11.40 -13.32 -11.69
N GLU A 162 12.46 -13.70 -12.41
CA GLU A 162 13.62 -14.38 -11.80
C GLU A 162 14.29 -13.50 -10.73
N VAL A 163 14.39 -12.21 -10.98
CA VAL A 163 15.01 -11.25 -10.05
C VAL A 163 14.08 -10.99 -8.87
N LEU A 164 12.78 -10.80 -9.12
CA LEU A 164 11.78 -10.55 -8.09
C LEU A 164 11.65 -11.74 -7.11
N CYS A 165 11.72 -12.97 -7.59
CA CYS A 165 11.73 -14.17 -6.74
C CYS A 165 12.93 -14.16 -5.77
N LYS A 166 14.13 -13.85 -6.27
CA LYS A 166 15.33 -13.76 -5.43
C LYS A 166 15.26 -12.61 -4.42
N GLN A 167 14.74 -11.45 -4.85
CA GLN A 167 14.50 -10.29 -3.99
C GLN A 167 13.53 -10.64 -2.85
N ALA A 168 12.40 -11.28 -3.17
CA ALA A 168 11.39 -11.69 -2.19
C ALA A 168 11.96 -12.65 -1.13
N VAL A 169 12.70 -13.67 -1.55
CA VAL A 169 13.36 -14.62 -0.63
C VAL A 169 14.38 -13.91 0.26
N LEU A 170 15.17 -13.00 -0.30
CA LEU A 170 16.16 -12.23 0.47
C LEU A 170 15.51 -11.32 1.53
N GLN A 171 14.39 -10.69 1.21
CA GLN A 171 13.63 -9.88 2.15
C GLN A 171 12.97 -10.74 3.23
N ALA A 172 12.44 -11.92 2.90
CA ALA A 172 11.91 -12.89 3.86
C ALA A 172 13.01 -13.37 4.83
N GLN A 173 14.20 -13.71 4.32
CA GLN A 173 15.39 -14.05 5.11
C GLN A 173 15.81 -12.92 6.06
N SER A 174 15.51 -11.68 5.70
CA SER A 174 15.79 -10.50 6.53
C SER A 174 14.72 -10.24 7.60
N GLY A 175 13.64 -11.02 7.65
CA GLY A 175 12.59 -10.94 8.66
C GLY A 175 11.32 -10.20 8.23
N ALA A 176 11.12 -9.98 6.92
CA ALA A 176 9.85 -9.48 6.42
C ALA A 176 8.71 -10.46 6.76
N THR A 177 7.59 -9.94 7.24
CA THR A 177 6.39 -10.74 7.53
C THR A 177 5.40 -10.71 6.38
N VAL A 178 5.50 -9.70 5.53
CA VAL A 178 4.69 -9.51 4.33
C VAL A 178 5.61 -9.15 3.15
N ILE A 179 5.51 -9.90 2.08
CA ILE A 179 6.12 -9.60 0.78
C ILE A 179 5.05 -8.99 -0.11
N ALA A 180 5.32 -7.79 -0.66
CA ALA A 180 4.34 -7.00 -1.38
C ALA A 180 4.82 -6.64 -2.81
N PRO A 181 4.63 -7.52 -3.81
CA PRO A 181 5.05 -7.27 -5.18
C PRO A 181 4.25 -6.11 -5.81
N SER A 182 4.97 -5.06 -6.22
CA SER A 182 4.36 -3.85 -6.79
C SER A 182 4.73 -3.60 -8.25
N ASP A 183 5.38 -4.55 -8.89
CA ASP A 183 5.95 -4.46 -10.23
C ASP A 183 4.93 -4.59 -11.38
N MET A 184 3.83 -5.32 -11.16
CA MET A 184 2.77 -5.61 -12.14
C MET A 184 3.20 -6.52 -13.30
N MET A 185 4.19 -7.40 -13.10
CA MET A 185 4.52 -8.43 -14.09
C MET A 185 3.53 -9.60 -14.04
N ASP A 186 3.21 -10.18 -15.19
CA ASP A 186 2.31 -11.34 -15.27
C ASP A 186 2.92 -12.57 -14.60
N GLY A 187 2.13 -13.30 -13.79
CA GLY A 187 2.56 -14.54 -13.12
C GLY A 187 3.50 -14.37 -11.93
N ARG A 188 3.76 -13.12 -11.52
CA ARG A 188 4.72 -12.81 -10.45
C ARG A 188 4.32 -13.36 -9.08
N ILE A 189 3.02 -13.36 -8.78
CA ILE A 189 2.53 -13.80 -7.47
C ILE A 189 2.78 -15.30 -7.31
N GLY A 190 2.42 -16.09 -8.31
CA GLY A 190 2.67 -17.54 -8.29
C GLY A 190 4.15 -17.89 -8.31
N ALA A 191 4.98 -17.14 -9.04
CA ALA A 191 6.42 -17.35 -9.05
C ALA A 191 7.06 -17.07 -7.69
N ILE A 192 6.72 -15.94 -7.07
CA ILE A 192 7.22 -15.52 -5.74
C ILE A 192 6.71 -16.48 -4.65
N ARG A 193 5.44 -16.88 -4.66
CA ARG A 193 4.89 -17.84 -3.69
C ARG A 193 5.68 -19.15 -3.70
N ARG A 194 5.88 -19.73 -4.89
CA ARG A 194 6.69 -20.94 -5.04
C ARG A 194 8.13 -20.77 -4.54
N ALA A 195 8.75 -19.62 -4.83
CA ALA A 195 10.12 -19.35 -4.40
C ALA A 195 10.22 -19.23 -2.87
N LEU A 196 9.26 -18.56 -2.22
CA LEU A 196 9.19 -18.46 -0.77
C LEU A 196 8.98 -19.83 -0.11
N ASP A 197 8.05 -20.65 -0.60
CA ASP A 197 7.77 -21.99 -0.07
C ASP A 197 8.98 -22.91 -0.21
N GLN A 198 9.64 -22.92 -1.38
CA GLN A 198 10.86 -23.70 -1.61
C GLN A 198 12.03 -23.28 -0.70
N ALA A 199 12.04 -22.03 -0.26
CA ALA A 199 13.05 -21.48 0.65
C ALA A 199 12.68 -21.64 2.14
N GLY A 200 11.52 -22.26 2.48
CA GLY A 200 11.06 -22.50 3.85
C GLY A 200 10.36 -21.29 4.49
N PHE A 201 9.76 -20.42 3.67
CA PHE A 201 9.03 -19.22 4.11
C PHE A 201 7.53 -19.30 3.83
N GLU A 202 6.92 -20.47 4.10
CA GLU A 202 5.49 -20.74 3.88
C GLU A 202 4.57 -19.79 4.69
N HIS A 203 5.07 -19.27 5.83
CA HIS A 203 4.31 -18.39 6.71
C HIS A 203 4.41 -16.90 6.34
N VAL A 204 5.22 -16.54 5.36
CA VAL A 204 5.31 -15.16 4.90
C VAL A 204 4.08 -14.82 4.05
N ILE A 205 3.38 -13.77 4.45
CA ILE A 205 2.17 -13.29 3.77
C ILE A 205 2.55 -12.68 2.42
N LEU A 206 1.76 -12.96 1.39
CA LEU A 206 1.92 -12.38 0.06
C LEU A 206 0.79 -11.37 -0.20
N MET A 207 1.13 -10.07 -0.17
CA MET A 207 0.21 -8.97 -0.45
C MET A 207 0.44 -8.43 -1.86
N SER A 208 -0.43 -8.79 -2.80
CA SER A 208 -0.29 -8.34 -4.18
C SER A 208 -0.78 -6.91 -4.38
N TYR A 209 -0.02 -6.08 -5.08
CA TYR A 209 -0.53 -4.88 -5.72
C TYR A 209 -1.34 -5.27 -6.96
N ALA A 210 -2.47 -5.95 -6.75
CA ALA A 210 -3.24 -6.62 -7.78
C ALA A 210 -3.91 -5.65 -8.76
N ALA A 211 -4.33 -4.47 -8.30
CA ALA A 211 -4.94 -3.43 -9.14
C ALA A 211 -4.14 -2.12 -8.98
N LYS A 212 -2.97 -2.04 -9.62
CA LYS A 212 -2.12 -0.85 -9.63
C LYS A 212 -2.23 -0.10 -10.96
N TYR A 213 -2.76 1.11 -10.90
CA TYR A 213 -3.02 1.95 -12.06
C TYR A 213 -1.85 2.87 -12.41
N ALA A 214 -1.67 3.18 -13.69
CA ALA A 214 -0.73 4.19 -14.19
C ALA A 214 -1.23 5.61 -13.85
N SER A 215 -1.08 5.99 -12.59
CA SER A 215 -1.71 7.18 -12.02
C SER A 215 -0.83 8.42 -12.03
N ALA A 216 -1.45 9.59 -12.22
CA ALA A 216 -0.82 10.89 -12.04
C ALA A 216 -0.55 11.23 -10.55
N PHE A 217 -1.22 10.54 -9.61
CA PHE A 217 -1.06 10.77 -8.18
C PHE A 217 0.24 10.20 -7.57
N TYR A 218 1.14 9.62 -8.37
CA TYR A 218 2.44 9.10 -7.89
C TYR A 218 3.57 10.14 -7.89
N GLY A 219 3.32 11.37 -8.32
CA GLY A 219 4.35 12.41 -8.43
C GLY A 219 5.24 12.55 -7.18
N PRO A 220 4.68 12.82 -5.99
CA PRO A 220 5.47 13.01 -4.77
C PRO A 220 6.26 11.76 -4.32
N PHE A 221 5.76 10.55 -4.57
CA PHE A 221 6.51 9.32 -4.28
C PHE A 221 7.79 9.21 -5.12
N ARG A 222 7.74 9.58 -6.38
CA ARG A 222 8.93 9.58 -7.27
C ARG A 222 10.01 10.54 -6.75
N ASP A 223 9.58 11.67 -6.20
CA ASP A 223 10.50 12.59 -5.52
C ASP A 223 11.07 11.96 -4.23
N ALA A 224 10.22 11.32 -3.43
CA ALA A 224 10.60 10.66 -2.18
C ALA A 224 11.69 9.60 -2.36
N VAL A 225 11.61 8.74 -3.39
CA VAL A 225 12.58 7.68 -3.69
C VAL A 225 13.68 8.11 -4.67
N GLY A 226 13.67 9.37 -5.11
CA GLY A 226 14.68 9.91 -6.03
C GLY A 226 14.64 9.32 -7.44
N SER A 227 13.47 8.84 -7.90
CA SER A 227 13.31 8.24 -9.24
C SER A 227 12.75 9.21 -10.29
N ALA A 228 12.32 10.40 -9.90
CA ALA A 228 11.66 11.39 -10.78
C ALA A 228 12.54 11.82 -11.98
N LYS A 229 13.87 11.82 -11.85
CA LYS A 229 14.80 12.28 -12.88
C LYS A 229 15.19 11.19 -13.89
N ASN A 230 14.81 9.94 -13.67
CA ASN A 230 15.40 8.78 -14.35
C ASN A 230 14.46 8.06 -15.34
N LEU A 231 13.18 8.44 -15.46
CA LEU A 231 12.20 7.69 -16.25
C LEU A 231 12.44 7.67 -17.77
N GLY A 232 13.41 8.42 -18.32
CA GLY A 232 13.71 8.42 -19.75
C GLY A 232 12.47 8.63 -20.64
N GLY A 233 12.44 8.05 -21.80
CA GLY A 233 11.30 8.04 -22.74
C GLY A 233 10.31 6.91 -22.52
N ALA A 234 10.61 5.91 -21.68
CA ALA A 234 9.76 4.76 -21.45
C ALA A 234 8.59 5.10 -20.48
N SER A 235 7.47 4.43 -20.64
CA SER A 235 6.25 4.69 -19.89
C SER A 235 5.88 3.49 -19.02
N LYS A 236 5.54 3.72 -17.74
CA LYS A 236 4.98 2.68 -16.86
C LYS A 236 3.61 2.17 -17.33
N LYS A 237 2.98 2.81 -18.31
CA LYS A 237 1.68 2.37 -18.90
C LYS A 237 1.78 1.05 -19.68
N THR A 238 2.98 0.54 -19.93
CA THR A 238 3.20 -0.76 -20.58
C THR A 238 2.97 -1.94 -19.64
N TYR A 239 2.91 -1.70 -18.31
CA TYR A 239 2.69 -2.73 -17.30
C TYR A 239 1.79 -2.28 -16.12
N GLN A 240 1.53 -1.00 -15.92
CA GLN A 240 0.52 -0.52 -14.98
C GLN A 240 -0.81 -0.32 -15.70
N MET A 241 -1.91 -0.63 -15.02
CA MET A 241 -3.26 -0.61 -15.60
C MET A 241 -3.68 0.78 -16.07
N ASN A 242 -4.51 0.80 -17.10
CA ASN A 242 -5.09 2.04 -17.62
C ASN A 242 -6.13 2.59 -16.63
N PRO A 243 -6.03 3.88 -16.20
CA PRO A 243 -7.00 4.52 -15.30
C PRO A 243 -8.46 4.49 -15.81
N ALA A 244 -8.69 4.27 -17.09
CA ALA A 244 -10.03 4.19 -17.67
C ALA A 244 -10.68 2.79 -17.54
N ASN A 245 -9.93 1.77 -17.08
CA ASN A 245 -10.40 0.39 -17.05
C ASN A 245 -10.80 -0.03 -15.64
N SER A 246 -11.95 -0.69 -15.49
CA SER A 246 -12.39 -1.25 -14.22
C SER A 246 -12.59 -2.77 -14.28
N ASP A 247 -12.99 -3.33 -15.42
CA ASP A 247 -13.15 -4.78 -15.58
C ASP A 247 -11.81 -5.53 -15.61
N GLU A 248 -10.77 -4.87 -16.13
CA GLU A 248 -9.39 -5.35 -16.08
C GLU A 248 -8.93 -5.62 -14.63
N ALA A 249 -9.27 -4.73 -13.68
CA ALA A 249 -8.92 -4.90 -12.28
C ALA A 249 -9.50 -6.19 -11.67
N ILE A 250 -10.72 -6.56 -12.03
CA ILE A 250 -11.36 -7.79 -11.55
C ILE A 250 -10.62 -9.02 -12.10
N ARG A 251 -10.14 -8.96 -13.34
CA ARG A 251 -9.35 -10.04 -13.95
C ARG A 251 -7.96 -10.18 -13.33
N GLU A 252 -7.26 -9.06 -13.12
CA GLU A 252 -5.95 -9.02 -12.46
C GLU A 252 -6.03 -9.58 -11.03
N VAL A 253 -7.00 -9.12 -10.25
CA VAL A 253 -7.23 -9.62 -8.89
C VAL A 253 -7.54 -11.11 -8.88
N ALA A 254 -8.38 -11.59 -9.82
CA ALA A 254 -8.70 -13.02 -9.92
C ALA A 254 -7.47 -13.87 -10.20
N LEU A 255 -6.57 -13.42 -11.09
CA LEU A 255 -5.31 -14.11 -11.40
C LEU A 255 -4.38 -14.13 -10.19
N ASP A 256 -4.17 -13.01 -9.53
CA ASP A 256 -3.32 -12.93 -8.34
C ASP A 256 -3.82 -13.82 -7.19
N ILE A 257 -5.15 -13.89 -6.97
CA ILE A 257 -5.75 -14.81 -6.00
C ILE A 257 -5.47 -16.28 -6.40
N GLN A 258 -5.66 -16.63 -7.66
CA GLN A 258 -5.38 -17.98 -8.17
C GLN A 258 -3.90 -18.36 -8.04
N GLU A 259 -3.02 -17.38 -8.15
CA GLU A 259 -1.56 -17.53 -8.00
C GLU A 259 -1.10 -17.63 -6.53
N GLY A 260 -1.98 -17.36 -5.56
CA GLY A 260 -1.71 -17.54 -4.14
C GLY A 260 -1.48 -16.26 -3.36
N ALA A 261 -2.05 -15.13 -3.79
CA ALA A 261 -2.08 -13.93 -2.96
C ALA A 261 -2.94 -14.16 -1.70
N ASP A 262 -2.44 -13.76 -0.53
CA ASP A 262 -3.18 -13.77 0.74
C ASP A 262 -3.99 -12.48 0.93
N ILE A 263 -3.48 -11.38 0.41
CA ILE A 263 -4.09 -10.04 0.45
C ILE A 263 -3.95 -9.41 -0.93
N VAL A 264 -5.00 -8.74 -1.40
CA VAL A 264 -4.96 -7.98 -2.66
C VAL A 264 -5.06 -6.48 -2.39
N MET A 265 -4.32 -5.67 -3.16
CA MET A 265 -4.27 -4.23 -2.96
C MET A 265 -4.74 -3.47 -4.19
N VAL A 266 -5.53 -2.42 -3.95
CA VAL A 266 -5.91 -1.40 -4.94
C VAL A 266 -5.04 -0.15 -4.73
N LYS A 267 -4.42 0.35 -5.79
CA LYS A 267 -3.55 1.54 -5.77
C LYS A 267 -3.73 2.38 -7.05
N PRO A 268 -4.03 3.67 -6.94
CA PRO A 268 -4.30 4.49 -5.75
C PRO A 268 -5.61 4.16 -5.02
N GLY A 269 -5.91 4.91 -3.94
CA GLY A 269 -7.06 4.70 -3.08
C GLY A 269 -8.28 5.56 -3.41
N MET A 270 -8.25 6.86 -3.08
CA MET A 270 -9.43 7.74 -3.13
C MET A 270 -10.11 7.80 -4.52
N PRO A 271 -9.38 7.91 -5.64
CA PRO A 271 -10.02 7.94 -6.97
C PRO A 271 -10.52 6.57 -7.44
N TYR A 272 -10.26 5.48 -6.70
CA TYR A 272 -10.54 4.09 -7.08
C TYR A 272 -11.38 3.35 -6.02
N LEU A 273 -12.22 4.08 -5.26
CA LEU A 273 -13.16 3.47 -4.30
C LEU A 273 -14.16 2.54 -4.97
N ASP A 274 -14.52 2.81 -6.21
CA ASP A 274 -15.35 1.96 -7.07
C ASP A 274 -14.66 0.61 -7.31
N ILE A 275 -13.34 0.60 -7.55
CA ILE A 275 -12.56 -0.63 -7.74
C ILE A 275 -12.47 -1.41 -6.42
N VAL A 276 -12.19 -0.73 -5.29
CA VAL A 276 -12.19 -1.36 -3.97
C VAL A 276 -13.53 -2.05 -3.71
N ARG A 277 -14.64 -1.34 -3.98
CA ARG A 277 -15.98 -1.88 -3.80
C ARG A 277 -16.25 -3.06 -4.72
N ARG A 278 -15.87 -2.98 -5.99
CA ARG A 278 -16.03 -4.08 -6.95
C ARG A 278 -15.24 -5.31 -6.53
N VAL A 279 -13.99 -5.16 -6.10
CA VAL A 279 -13.17 -6.28 -5.60
C VAL A 279 -13.83 -6.92 -4.38
N HIS A 280 -14.29 -6.12 -3.42
CA HIS A 280 -14.99 -6.59 -2.23
C HIS A 280 -16.27 -7.38 -2.57
N ASP A 281 -17.03 -6.94 -3.57
CA ASP A 281 -18.27 -7.61 -3.96
C ASP A 281 -18.04 -8.91 -4.75
N HIS A 282 -16.88 -9.06 -5.39
CA HIS A 282 -16.57 -10.23 -6.22
C HIS A 282 -15.76 -11.31 -5.49
N PHE A 283 -14.93 -10.93 -4.51
CA PHE A 283 -13.99 -11.86 -3.89
C PHE A 283 -14.07 -11.83 -2.37
N SER A 284 -13.97 -13.02 -1.75
CA SER A 284 -13.86 -13.17 -0.29
C SER A 284 -12.39 -13.27 0.12
N ILE A 285 -11.65 -12.16 -0.01
CA ILE A 285 -10.23 -12.05 0.34
C ILE A 285 -9.98 -10.72 1.06
N PRO A 286 -9.04 -10.62 2.00
CA PRO A 286 -8.64 -9.35 2.59
C PRO A 286 -8.15 -8.35 1.53
N ILE A 287 -8.60 -7.10 1.64
CA ILE A 287 -8.31 -6.03 0.69
C ILE A 287 -7.51 -4.94 1.38
N ALA A 288 -6.35 -4.63 0.83
CA ALA A 288 -5.59 -3.43 1.17
C ALA A 288 -5.90 -2.31 0.16
N VAL A 289 -5.77 -1.06 0.62
CA VAL A 289 -5.84 0.12 -0.24
C VAL A 289 -4.65 1.03 0.06
N TYR A 290 -4.08 1.66 -0.97
CA TYR A 290 -2.99 2.61 -0.78
C TYR A 290 -3.46 4.04 -1.06
N GLN A 291 -3.60 4.85 0.00
CA GLN A 291 -3.68 6.31 -0.13
C GLN A 291 -2.30 6.85 -0.51
N VAL A 292 -2.10 7.09 -1.80
CA VAL A 292 -0.78 7.39 -2.34
C VAL A 292 -0.32 8.82 -2.07
N SER A 293 0.94 9.08 -2.38
CA SER A 293 1.63 10.33 -2.08
C SER A 293 0.95 11.60 -2.60
N GLY A 294 0.34 11.54 -3.80
CA GLY A 294 -0.42 12.66 -4.36
C GLY A 294 -1.73 12.91 -3.63
N GLU A 295 -2.40 11.86 -3.17
CA GLU A 295 -3.61 11.98 -2.35
C GLU A 295 -3.28 12.58 -0.98
N TYR A 296 -2.20 12.10 -0.35
CA TYR A 296 -1.66 12.69 0.88
C TYR A 296 -1.32 14.17 0.71
N ALA A 297 -0.52 14.50 -0.31
CA ALA A 297 -0.10 15.87 -0.60
C ALA A 297 -1.30 16.81 -0.85
N MET A 298 -2.29 16.35 -1.58
CA MET A 298 -3.52 17.10 -1.88
C MET A 298 -4.25 17.51 -0.58
N LEU A 299 -4.42 16.59 0.37
CA LEU A 299 -5.04 16.87 1.66
C LEU A 299 -4.18 17.82 2.51
N LYS A 300 -2.86 17.57 2.58
CA LYS A 300 -1.92 18.43 3.33
C LYS A 300 -1.91 19.86 2.81
N PHE A 301 -1.75 20.07 1.52
CA PHE A 301 -1.70 21.42 0.94
C PHE A 301 -3.04 22.14 1.02
N ALA A 302 -4.17 21.43 0.85
CA ALA A 302 -5.49 22.03 1.04
C ALA A 302 -5.71 22.46 2.50
N ALA A 303 -5.24 21.69 3.47
CA ALA A 303 -5.31 22.03 4.89
C ALA A 303 -4.39 23.20 5.24
N GLN A 304 -3.15 23.22 4.74
CA GLN A 304 -2.23 24.36 4.91
C GLN A 304 -2.80 25.67 4.33
N GLY A 305 -3.54 25.57 3.22
CA GLY A 305 -4.27 26.68 2.62
C GLY A 305 -5.58 27.03 3.33
N SER A 306 -5.90 26.39 4.46
CA SER A 306 -7.14 26.58 5.22
C SER A 306 -8.43 26.31 4.42
N ALA A 307 -8.34 25.54 3.31
CA ALA A 307 -9.49 25.17 2.49
C ALA A 307 -10.30 24.03 3.12
N ILE A 308 -9.64 23.17 3.94
CA ILE A 308 -10.27 22.03 4.62
C ILE A 308 -9.75 21.91 6.06
N ASN A 309 -10.53 21.24 6.93
CA ASN A 309 -10.02 20.74 8.21
C ASN A 309 -9.27 19.43 7.97
N GLU A 310 -7.97 19.37 8.30
CA GLU A 310 -7.11 18.22 8.02
C GLU A 310 -7.64 16.94 8.69
N GLU A 311 -7.85 16.98 10.01
CA GLU A 311 -8.29 15.81 10.77
C GLU A 311 -9.62 15.27 10.25
N ALA A 312 -10.61 16.13 10.08
CA ALA A 312 -11.93 15.73 9.61
C ALA A 312 -11.87 15.07 8.22
N CYS A 313 -11.14 15.67 7.27
CA CYS A 313 -11.05 15.14 5.90
C CYS A 313 -10.21 13.85 5.83
N VAL A 314 -9.13 13.75 6.60
CA VAL A 314 -8.33 12.52 6.66
C VAL A 314 -9.14 11.39 7.27
N MET A 315 -9.82 11.62 8.41
CA MET A 315 -10.66 10.60 9.06
C MET A 315 -11.82 10.15 8.17
N GLU A 316 -12.46 11.09 7.46
CA GLU A 316 -13.51 10.76 6.49
C GLU A 316 -12.96 9.91 5.33
N SER A 317 -11.73 10.21 4.85
CA SER A 317 -11.07 9.41 3.81
C SER A 317 -10.78 7.98 4.28
N MET A 318 -10.31 7.81 5.52
CA MET A 318 -10.08 6.47 6.11
C MET A 318 -11.38 5.68 6.22
N LEU A 319 -12.45 6.32 6.69
CA LEU A 319 -13.78 5.70 6.74
C LEU A 319 -14.33 5.37 5.35
N ALA A 320 -14.04 6.21 4.34
CA ALA A 320 -14.44 5.93 2.96
C ALA A 320 -13.77 4.67 2.40
N PHE A 321 -12.49 4.45 2.68
CA PHE A 321 -11.79 3.21 2.32
C PHE A 321 -12.42 1.99 3.01
N ARG A 322 -12.65 2.07 4.33
CA ARG A 322 -13.30 0.99 5.08
C ARG A 322 -14.71 0.70 4.55
N ARG A 323 -15.51 1.73 4.29
CA ARG A 323 -16.87 1.62 3.74
C ARG A 323 -16.87 1.00 2.34
N ALA A 324 -15.85 1.26 1.53
CA ALA A 324 -15.68 0.61 0.23
C ALA A 324 -15.34 -0.87 0.34
N GLY A 325 -14.84 -1.34 1.49
CA GLY A 325 -14.52 -2.75 1.75
C GLY A 325 -13.03 -3.04 2.01
N ALA A 326 -12.19 -2.01 2.16
CA ALA A 326 -10.79 -2.23 2.49
C ALA A 326 -10.62 -2.69 3.95
N ASP A 327 -9.81 -3.72 4.19
CA ASP A 327 -9.43 -4.23 5.51
C ASP A 327 -8.20 -3.52 6.07
N ALA A 328 -7.25 -3.20 5.20
CA ALA A 328 -6.02 -2.51 5.54
C ALA A 328 -5.82 -1.26 4.67
N ILE A 329 -5.22 -0.22 5.24
CA ILE A 329 -5.01 1.07 4.59
C ILE A 329 -3.55 1.48 4.71
N LEU A 330 -2.82 1.51 3.59
CA LEU A 330 -1.50 2.13 3.53
C LEU A 330 -1.70 3.65 3.42
N THR A 331 -1.20 4.39 4.39
CA THR A 331 -1.30 5.85 4.40
C THR A 331 -0.16 6.49 5.16
N TYR A 332 0.34 7.61 4.66
CA TYR A 332 1.34 8.42 5.35
C TYR A 332 0.77 9.12 6.59
N PHE A 333 -0.56 9.18 6.73
CA PHE A 333 -1.23 9.70 7.92
C PHE A 333 -1.32 8.67 9.06
N ALA A 334 -0.83 7.44 8.91
CA ALA A 334 -1.07 6.36 9.87
C ALA A 334 -0.75 6.73 11.33
N PRO A 335 0.39 7.36 11.69
CA PRO A 335 0.65 7.76 13.07
C PRO A 335 -0.30 8.84 13.58
N GLN A 336 -0.66 9.81 12.72
CA GLN A 336 -1.60 10.88 13.07
C GLN A 336 -3.02 10.31 13.31
N VAL A 337 -3.50 9.48 12.39
CA VAL A 337 -4.81 8.81 12.50
C VAL A 337 -4.87 7.94 13.76
N ALA A 338 -3.83 7.16 14.05
CA ALA A 338 -3.77 6.34 15.26
C ALA A 338 -3.84 7.21 16.54
N THR A 339 -3.18 8.37 16.54
CA THR A 339 -3.23 9.33 17.65
C THR A 339 -4.63 9.92 17.81
N TRP A 340 -5.29 10.32 16.72
CA TRP A 340 -6.67 10.86 16.77
C TRP A 340 -7.66 9.82 17.27
N LEU A 341 -7.54 8.55 16.82
CA LEU A 341 -8.37 7.45 17.30
C LEU A 341 -8.20 7.21 18.81
N ALA A 342 -6.99 7.34 19.33
CA ALA A 342 -6.74 7.21 20.77
C ALA A 342 -7.30 8.38 21.59
N SER A 343 -7.44 9.56 20.98
CA SER A 343 -7.96 10.76 21.64
C SER A 343 -9.49 10.84 21.66
N HIS A 344 -10.14 10.12 20.74
CA HIS A 344 -11.61 10.08 20.59
C HIS A 344 -12.09 8.62 20.55
N PRO A 345 -12.02 7.88 21.70
CA PRO A 345 -12.38 6.47 21.79
C PRO A 345 -13.88 6.18 21.58
#